data_d7787bfd284421bc2b029a6f2f242ff8
#
_entry.id   d7787bfd284421bc2b029a6f2f242ff8
#
_cell.length_a   1.000
_cell.length_b   1.000
_cell.length_c   1.000
_cell.angle_alpha   90.00
_cell.angle_beta   90.00
_cell.angle_gamma   90.00
#
_symmetry.space_group_name_H-M   'P 1'
#
loop_
_entity.id
_entity.type
_entity.pdbx_description
1 polymer ?
#
loop_
_entity_poly.entity_id
_entity_poly.type
_entity_poly.pdbx_seq_one_letter_code
_entity_poly.pdbx_strand_id
1 'polypeptide(L)'
;MASGAALAKPPVGDSLKIDIEASIGERCGISALGAKSKDAGRIDTANSVSFNFKLDCNTPFRIGVAAQNGAMQLVSGEGASADFGGFATRKAYIAGLAFNTDQDGLVDAGECDSAKLSAAEADCDFYSAQPGKGFSAGRRSTAIGTEGSLTVRWSGSEGDTARLVAGTYEETLTIIVGART
;
A
#
# COMPACT_ATOMS: atom_id res chain seq x y z
N MET A 1 58.59 -70.47 20.22
CA MET A 1 57.51 -70.14 19.28
C MET A 1 56.85 -68.79 19.75
N ALA A 2 57.16 -67.73 19.10
CA ALA A 2 56.59 -66.39 19.43
C ALA A 2 55.49 -66.13 18.46
N SER A 3 54.21 -66.03 18.99
CA SER A 3 53.05 -65.64 18.19
C SER A 3 53.00 -64.10 18.11
N GLY A 4 53.29 -63.61 16.91
CA GLY A 4 53.09 -62.17 16.64
C GLY A 4 51.61 -61.86 16.49
N ALA A 5 51.09 -60.99 17.42
CA ALA A 5 49.75 -60.41 17.28
C ALA A 5 49.77 -59.35 16.14
N ALA A 6 49.05 -59.61 15.09
CA ALA A 6 48.80 -58.62 14.02
C ALA A 6 47.89 -57.53 14.56
N LEU A 7 48.45 -56.36 14.71
CA LEU A 7 47.66 -55.16 15.00
C LEU A 7 46.78 -54.82 13.77
N ALA A 8 45.46 -55.00 13.91
CA ALA A 8 44.51 -54.59 12.89
C ALA A 8 44.56 -53.05 12.78
N LYS A 9 44.84 -52.56 11.59
CA LYS A 9 44.78 -51.11 11.27
C LYS A 9 43.34 -50.62 11.46
N PRO A 10 43.12 -49.54 12.22
CA PRO A 10 41.77 -49.01 12.38
C PRO A 10 41.19 -48.64 11.00
N PRO A 11 39.89 -48.80 10.82
CA PRO A 11 39.26 -48.44 9.56
C PRO A 11 39.47 -46.91 9.34
N VAL A 12 40.02 -46.56 8.20
CA VAL A 12 40.11 -45.16 7.76
C VAL A 12 38.70 -44.76 7.35
N GLY A 13 38.07 -43.95 8.20
CA GLY A 13 36.76 -43.37 7.85
C GLY A 13 36.94 -42.36 6.72
N ASP A 14 36.15 -42.50 5.67
CA ASP A 14 36.06 -41.51 4.60
C ASP A 14 34.78 -40.70 4.78
N SER A 15 34.83 -39.40 4.51
CA SER A 15 33.68 -38.49 4.62
C SER A 15 33.52 -37.74 3.31
N LEU A 16 32.30 -37.81 2.75
CA LEU A 16 31.91 -37.03 1.59
C LEU A 16 31.12 -35.82 2.07
N LYS A 17 31.63 -34.60 1.84
CA LYS A 17 30.91 -33.36 2.06
C LYS A 17 30.20 -32.99 0.76
N ILE A 18 28.91 -32.81 0.86
CA ILE A 18 28.05 -32.30 -0.23
C ILE A 18 27.56 -30.93 0.15
N ASP A 19 27.92 -29.93 -0.61
CA ASP A 19 27.44 -28.56 -0.46
C ASP A 19 26.26 -28.38 -1.44
N ILE A 20 25.12 -27.89 -0.89
CA ILE A 20 23.91 -27.55 -1.65
C ILE A 20 23.70 -26.08 -1.51
N GLU A 21 23.67 -25.36 -2.62
CA GLU A 21 23.37 -23.95 -2.68
C GLU A 21 22.03 -23.70 -3.39
N ALA A 22 21.15 -22.89 -2.79
CA ALA A 22 19.88 -22.51 -3.38
C ALA A 22 19.59 -21.04 -3.04
N SER A 23 18.96 -20.32 -3.95
CA SER A 23 18.57 -18.93 -3.74
C SER A 23 17.13 -18.67 -4.18
N ILE A 24 16.45 -17.75 -3.49
CA ILE A 24 15.14 -17.24 -3.88
C ILE A 24 15.29 -15.73 -4.08
N GLY A 25 14.96 -15.26 -5.28
CA GLY A 25 14.99 -13.83 -5.60
C GLY A 25 13.93 -13.06 -4.79
N GLU A 26 14.28 -11.83 -4.40
CA GLU A 26 13.31 -10.91 -3.79
C GLU A 26 12.23 -10.53 -4.79
N ARG A 27 10.99 -10.53 -4.34
CA ARG A 27 9.85 -10.01 -5.09
C ARG A 27 8.94 -9.22 -4.17
N CYS A 28 8.39 -8.14 -4.69
CA CYS A 28 7.37 -7.37 -4.00
C CYS A 28 6.46 -6.72 -5.04
N GLY A 29 5.19 -7.03 -5.01
CA GLY A 29 4.21 -6.58 -5.98
C GLY A 29 2.83 -6.36 -5.38
N ILE A 30 2.01 -5.63 -6.12
CA ILE A 30 0.62 -5.34 -5.79
C ILE A 30 -0.26 -5.56 -7.02
N SER A 31 -1.45 -6.10 -6.81
CA SER A 31 -2.46 -6.25 -7.85
C SER A 31 -3.85 -5.87 -7.33
N ALA A 32 -4.69 -5.28 -8.17
CA ALA A 32 -6.04 -4.94 -7.79
C ALA A 32 -6.92 -6.20 -7.67
N LEU A 33 -7.75 -6.23 -6.63
CA LEU A 33 -8.84 -7.19 -6.47
C LEU A 33 -10.15 -6.47 -6.84
N GLY A 34 -10.52 -6.56 -8.11
CA GLY A 34 -11.72 -5.93 -8.66
C GLY A 34 -11.44 -4.64 -9.44
N ALA A 35 -12.44 -3.76 -9.48
CA ALA A 35 -12.37 -2.54 -10.29
C ALA A 35 -11.35 -1.54 -9.72
N LYS A 36 -10.53 -0.99 -10.63
CA LYS A 36 -9.55 0.07 -10.31
C LYS A 36 -10.17 1.48 -10.33
N SER A 37 -11.39 1.60 -10.82
CA SER A 37 -12.16 2.84 -10.84
C SER A 37 -13.55 2.56 -10.30
N LYS A 38 -14.08 3.47 -9.50
CA LYS A 38 -15.44 3.40 -8.94
C LYS A 38 -16.11 4.74 -9.10
N ASP A 39 -17.37 4.71 -9.50
CA ASP A 39 -18.24 5.87 -9.38
C ASP A 39 -18.56 6.08 -7.89
N ALA A 40 -18.16 7.22 -7.37
CA ALA A 40 -18.42 7.63 -5.99
C ALA A 40 -19.86 8.11 -5.78
N GLY A 41 -20.63 8.31 -6.86
CA GLY A 41 -21.97 8.88 -6.83
C GLY A 41 -21.95 10.35 -6.42
N ARG A 42 -22.88 10.75 -5.57
CA ARG A 42 -22.99 12.13 -5.09
C ARG A 42 -21.95 12.41 -4.00
N ILE A 43 -21.11 13.41 -4.20
CA ILE A 43 -20.07 13.81 -3.26
C ILE A 43 -20.51 14.92 -2.29
N ASP A 44 -21.71 15.47 -2.48
CA ASP A 44 -22.36 16.40 -1.55
C ASP A 44 -23.02 15.69 -0.34
N THR A 45 -23.16 14.38 -0.39
CA THR A 45 -23.62 13.53 0.71
C THR A 45 -22.48 12.68 1.23
N ALA A 46 -22.48 12.41 2.54
CA ALA A 46 -21.47 11.54 3.16
C ALA A 46 -21.51 10.13 2.55
N ASN A 47 -20.36 9.61 2.15
CA ASN A 47 -20.23 8.28 1.59
C ASN A 47 -18.79 7.77 1.70
N SER A 48 -18.57 6.50 1.31
CA SER A 48 -17.24 5.90 1.23
C SER A 48 -17.15 4.90 0.09
N VAL A 49 -15.95 4.75 -0.45
CA VAL A 49 -15.61 3.69 -1.42
C VAL A 49 -14.34 2.98 -0.94
N SER A 50 -14.26 1.66 -1.21
CA SER A 50 -13.09 0.86 -0.86
C SER A 50 -12.55 0.16 -2.11
N PHE A 51 -11.23 0.13 -2.22
CA PHE A 51 -10.48 -0.56 -3.27
C PHE A 51 -9.67 -1.67 -2.62
N ASN A 52 -9.94 -2.90 -2.99
CA ASN A 52 -9.21 -4.05 -2.47
C ASN A 52 -8.04 -4.40 -3.39
N PHE A 53 -6.96 -4.84 -2.78
CA PHE A 53 -5.75 -5.24 -3.49
C PHE A 53 -5.11 -6.47 -2.85
N LYS A 54 -4.24 -7.13 -3.61
CA LYS A 54 -3.44 -8.25 -3.15
C LYS A 54 -1.97 -7.87 -3.14
N LEU A 55 -1.27 -8.23 -2.08
CA LEU A 55 0.16 -8.07 -1.90
C LEU A 55 0.88 -9.40 -2.12
N ASP A 56 2.06 -9.37 -2.74
CA ASP A 56 2.95 -10.51 -2.88
C ASP A 56 4.40 -10.09 -2.68
N CYS A 57 4.79 -9.95 -1.41
CA CYS A 57 6.13 -9.53 -0.98
C CYS A 57 6.76 -10.64 -0.12
N ASN A 58 7.79 -11.31 -0.64
CA ASN A 58 8.56 -12.34 0.10
C ASN A 58 9.75 -11.75 0.89
N THR A 59 9.84 -10.46 1.00
CA THR A 59 10.83 -9.67 1.74
C THR A 59 10.13 -8.61 2.57
N PRO A 60 10.72 -8.09 3.65
CA PRO A 60 10.17 -6.94 4.35
C PRO A 60 9.93 -5.77 3.40
N PHE A 61 8.76 -5.18 3.49
CA PHE A 61 8.29 -4.20 2.52
C PHE A 61 7.79 -2.91 3.18
N ARG A 62 7.59 -1.91 2.35
CA ARG A 62 6.85 -0.70 2.67
C ARG A 62 5.76 -0.48 1.63
N ILE A 63 4.66 0.10 2.08
CA ILE A 63 3.52 0.44 1.25
C ILE A 63 3.22 1.92 1.40
N GLY A 64 2.93 2.59 0.31
CA GLY A 64 2.59 4.01 0.29
C GLY A 64 1.39 4.30 -0.58
N VAL A 65 0.76 5.44 -0.32
CA VAL A 65 -0.32 6.00 -1.14
C VAL A 65 0.04 7.42 -1.48
N ALA A 66 -0.14 7.80 -2.74
CA ALA A 66 -0.01 9.16 -3.21
C ALA A 66 -1.29 9.60 -3.92
N ALA A 67 -1.78 10.80 -3.60
CA ALA A 67 -2.87 11.46 -4.27
C ALA A 67 -2.34 12.42 -5.34
N GLN A 68 -2.96 12.44 -6.49
CA GLN A 68 -2.57 13.34 -7.58
C GLN A 68 -2.89 14.80 -7.24
N ASN A 69 -4.09 15.08 -6.71
CA ASN A 69 -4.58 16.43 -6.47
C ASN A 69 -4.72 16.75 -4.97
N GLY A 70 -4.75 15.73 -4.10
CA GLY A 70 -5.01 15.89 -2.67
C GLY A 70 -6.45 16.32 -2.34
N ALA A 71 -7.36 16.20 -3.29
CA ALA A 71 -8.80 16.38 -3.16
C ALA A 71 -9.48 15.90 -4.46
N MET A 72 -10.73 15.45 -4.38
CA MET A 72 -11.55 15.29 -5.59
C MET A 72 -11.72 16.67 -6.24
N GLN A 73 -11.27 16.83 -7.47
CA GLN A 73 -11.23 18.09 -8.19
C GLN A 73 -12.26 18.11 -9.32
N LEU A 74 -12.95 19.23 -9.49
CA LEU A 74 -13.87 19.44 -10.60
C LEU A 74 -13.12 19.40 -11.94
N VAL A 75 -13.49 18.47 -12.81
CA VAL A 75 -12.85 18.27 -14.13
C VAL A 75 -13.77 18.63 -15.28
N SER A 76 -15.10 18.58 -15.09
CA SER A 76 -16.07 18.98 -16.10
C SER A 76 -17.34 19.53 -15.44
N GLY A 77 -17.96 20.49 -16.12
CA GLY A 77 -19.14 21.21 -15.69
C GLY A 77 -19.02 22.69 -16.04
N GLU A 78 -20.11 23.43 -15.94
CA GLU A 78 -20.11 24.87 -16.24
C GLU A 78 -19.16 25.67 -15.32
N GLY A 79 -18.84 25.11 -14.13
CA GLY A 79 -17.94 25.69 -13.16
C GLY A 79 -16.46 25.40 -13.35
N ALA A 80 -16.08 24.52 -14.29
CA ALA A 80 -14.69 24.10 -14.45
C ALA A 80 -13.76 25.22 -14.94
N SER A 81 -14.31 26.25 -15.57
CA SER A 81 -13.58 27.36 -16.17
C SER A 81 -13.93 28.74 -15.61
N ALA A 82 -14.82 28.83 -14.62
CA ALA A 82 -15.31 30.09 -14.06
C ALA A 82 -14.95 30.22 -12.58
N ASP A 83 -14.60 31.44 -12.16
CA ASP A 83 -14.51 31.79 -10.75
C ASP A 83 -15.93 32.00 -10.21
N PHE A 84 -16.49 30.94 -9.62
CA PHE A 84 -17.78 30.99 -8.95
C PHE A 84 -17.58 31.47 -7.51
N GLY A 85 -17.52 32.75 -7.30
CA GLY A 85 -17.42 33.34 -5.97
C GLY A 85 -18.36 32.65 -4.97
N GLY A 86 -17.81 32.07 -3.92
CA GLY A 86 -18.58 31.38 -2.88
C GLY A 86 -18.90 29.91 -3.12
N PHE A 87 -18.40 29.30 -4.20
CA PHE A 87 -18.52 27.85 -4.45
C PHE A 87 -17.17 27.16 -4.43
N ALA A 88 -17.15 25.89 -4.02
CA ALA A 88 -15.97 25.06 -4.00
C ALA A 88 -15.90 24.17 -5.25
N THR A 89 -14.71 24.06 -5.83
CA THR A 89 -14.38 23.18 -6.95
C THR A 89 -13.56 21.97 -6.52
N ARG A 90 -13.37 21.79 -5.20
CA ARG A 90 -12.61 20.70 -4.62
C ARG A 90 -13.36 20.12 -3.43
N LYS A 91 -13.32 18.79 -3.26
CA LYS A 91 -13.88 18.08 -2.10
C LYS A 91 -12.79 17.29 -1.42
N ALA A 92 -12.49 17.63 -0.17
CA ALA A 92 -11.58 16.86 0.66
C ALA A 92 -12.17 15.49 1.04
N TYR A 93 -11.31 14.53 1.28
CA TYR A 93 -11.67 13.20 1.76
C TYR A 93 -10.63 12.71 2.78
N ILE A 94 -10.95 11.62 3.46
CA ILE A 94 -10.03 10.89 4.32
C ILE A 94 -9.75 9.53 3.66
N ALA A 95 -8.49 9.17 3.56
CA ALA A 95 -8.07 7.86 3.10
C ALA A 95 -7.58 7.02 4.27
N GLY A 96 -8.02 5.76 4.35
CA GLY A 96 -7.58 4.77 5.33
C GLY A 96 -6.92 3.60 4.61
N LEU A 97 -5.79 3.14 5.12
CA LEU A 97 -5.03 2.02 4.54
C LEU A 97 -4.92 0.89 5.56
N ALA A 98 -5.38 -0.31 5.18
CA ALA A 98 -5.22 -1.52 5.97
C ALA A 98 -4.82 -2.68 5.08
N PHE A 99 -4.01 -3.62 5.60
CA PHE A 99 -3.57 -4.80 4.85
C PHE A 99 -3.14 -5.93 5.80
N ASN A 100 -3.16 -7.16 5.29
CA ASN A 100 -2.71 -8.31 6.04
C ASN A 100 -1.22 -8.61 5.76
N THR A 101 -0.53 -9.08 6.78
CA THR A 101 0.82 -9.65 6.70
C THR A 101 0.82 -11.10 7.15
N ASP A 102 1.87 -11.85 6.77
CA ASP A 102 1.99 -13.26 7.14
C ASP A 102 2.24 -13.47 8.64
N GLN A 103 2.84 -12.47 9.32
CA GLN A 103 3.25 -12.56 10.72
C GLN A 103 2.25 -11.92 11.67
N ASP A 104 1.76 -10.73 11.33
CA ASP A 104 1.00 -9.89 12.28
C ASP A 104 -0.51 -9.90 11.98
N GLY A 105 -0.93 -10.56 10.88
CA GLY A 105 -2.31 -10.52 10.42
C GLY A 105 -2.69 -9.13 9.90
N LEU A 106 -3.86 -8.63 10.32
CA LEU A 106 -4.35 -7.32 9.90
C LEU A 106 -3.52 -6.19 10.53
N VAL A 107 -2.96 -5.36 9.68
CA VAL A 107 -2.22 -4.14 10.03
C VAL A 107 -3.04 -2.95 9.56
N ASP A 108 -3.37 -2.07 10.48
CA ASP A 108 -4.01 -0.78 10.20
C ASP A 108 -2.92 0.31 10.15
N ALA A 109 -2.70 0.88 8.98
CA ALA A 109 -1.75 1.97 8.78
C ALA A 109 -2.33 3.34 9.16
N GLY A 110 -3.60 3.37 9.57
CA GLY A 110 -4.29 4.59 9.99
C GLY A 110 -5.01 5.31 8.87
N GLU A 111 -5.38 6.54 9.15
CA GLU A 111 -6.14 7.42 8.26
C GLU A 111 -5.40 8.74 8.05
N CYS A 112 -5.52 9.29 6.84
CA CYS A 112 -4.94 10.59 6.50
C CYS A 112 -5.92 11.46 5.72
N ASP A 113 -5.86 12.76 5.98
CA ASP A 113 -6.53 13.76 5.16
C ASP A 113 -5.94 13.75 3.74
N SER A 114 -6.79 13.93 2.74
CA SER A 114 -6.42 13.87 1.33
C SER A 114 -5.28 14.82 0.95
N ALA A 115 -5.24 16.02 1.51
CA ALA A 115 -4.18 17.00 1.26
C ALA A 115 -2.80 16.46 1.64
N LYS A 116 -2.69 15.73 2.75
CA LYS A 116 -1.45 15.13 3.27
C LYS A 116 -0.94 13.95 2.44
N LEU A 117 -1.74 13.46 1.50
CA LEU A 117 -1.36 12.43 0.53
C LEU A 117 -0.83 13.01 -0.78
N SER A 118 -0.78 14.33 -0.92
CA SER A 118 -0.21 15.01 -2.08
C SER A 118 1.23 15.43 -1.81
N ALA A 119 2.01 15.60 -2.89
CA ALA A 119 3.40 16.05 -2.79
C ALA A 119 3.54 17.46 -2.17
N ALA A 120 2.46 18.26 -2.17
CA ALA A 120 2.47 19.61 -1.62
C ALA A 120 2.54 19.63 -0.09
N GLU A 121 1.88 18.69 0.59
CA GLU A 121 1.84 18.66 2.07
C GLU A 121 2.52 17.44 2.69
N ALA A 122 2.48 16.27 2.04
CA ALA A 122 3.24 15.05 2.32
C ALA A 122 3.46 14.74 3.82
N ASP A 123 2.42 14.90 4.63
CA ASP A 123 2.45 14.71 6.09
C ASP A 123 1.47 13.60 6.51
N CYS A 124 1.77 12.37 6.08
CA CYS A 124 0.98 11.18 6.38
C CYS A 124 1.92 9.97 6.49
N ASP A 125 1.72 9.12 7.50
CA ASP A 125 2.60 7.97 7.78
C ASP A 125 2.70 7.00 6.60
N PHE A 126 1.64 6.87 5.83
CA PHE A 126 1.64 6.04 4.62
C PHE A 126 1.72 6.84 3.30
N TYR A 127 2.03 8.15 3.36
CA TYR A 127 2.33 8.85 2.11
C TYR A 127 3.63 8.34 1.50
N SER A 128 3.59 7.98 0.23
CA SER A 128 4.79 7.83 -0.60
C SER A 128 4.44 7.79 -2.07
N ALA A 129 5.27 8.45 -2.86
CA ALA A 129 5.29 8.36 -4.32
C ALA A 129 6.44 7.47 -4.85
N GLN A 130 7.14 6.74 -3.96
CA GLN A 130 8.31 5.93 -4.31
C GLN A 130 8.21 4.52 -3.70
N PRO A 131 8.61 3.46 -4.46
CA PRO A 131 8.72 2.11 -3.92
C PRO A 131 9.68 2.04 -2.72
N GLY A 132 9.38 1.16 -1.75
CA GLY A 132 10.21 0.97 -0.56
C GLY A 132 10.15 2.11 0.46
N LYS A 133 9.25 3.07 0.26
CA LYS A 133 8.95 4.17 1.18
C LYS A 133 7.51 4.11 1.67
N GLY A 134 7.14 4.98 2.62
CA GLY A 134 5.84 4.98 3.28
C GLY A 134 5.79 4.08 4.51
N PHE A 135 4.62 3.55 4.82
CA PHE A 135 4.35 2.77 6.02
C PHE A 135 5.04 1.38 6.00
N SER A 136 5.52 0.95 7.15
CA SER A 136 6.14 -0.37 7.33
C SER A 136 5.44 -1.14 8.44
N ALA A 137 4.89 -2.30 8.16
CA ALA A 137 4.26 -3.18 9.14
C ALA A 137 5.26 -3.77 10.17
N GLY A 138 6.56 -3.73 9.89
CA GLY A 138 7.58 -4.27 10.79
C GLY A 138 8.88 -4.63 10.07
N ARG A 139 9.89 -5.00 10.85
CA ARG A 139 11.22 -5.33 10.28
C ARG A 139 11.26 -6.67 9.54
N ARG A 140 10.31 -7.57 9.82
CA ARG A 140 10.27 -8.93 9.28
C ARG A 140 8.97 -9.27 8.59
N SER A 141 8.06 -8.30 8.47
CA SER A 141 6.73 -8.54 7.92
C SER A 141 6.80 -8.75 6.41
N THR A 142 6.38 -9.92 5.96
CA THR A 142 6.15 -10.30 4.57
C THR A 142 4.65 -10.36 4.28
N ALA A 143 4.27 -10.44 3.02
CA ALA A 143 2.87 -10.47 2.59
C ALA A 143 2.75 -11.33 1.33
N ILE A 144 2.64 -12.65 1.50
CA ILE A 144 2.62 -13.60 0.37
C ILE A 144 1.18 -13.92 0.00
N GLY A 145 0.68 -13.24 -1.02
CA GLY A 145 -0.69 -13.44 -1.48
C GLY A 145 -1.76 -12.92 -0.52
N THR A 146 -1.42 -12.00 0.39
CA THR A 146 -2.34 -11.42 1.37
C THR A 146 -3.17 -10.28 0.76
N GLU A 147 -4.24 -9.90 1.45
CA GLU A 147 -5.15 -8.86 0.97
C GLU A 147 -5.00 -7.56 1.77
N GLY A 148 -5.34 -6.46 1.12
CA GLY A 148 -5.43 -5.14 1.74
C GLY A 148 -6.55 -4.32 1.13
N SER A 149 -6.86 -3.19 1.76
CA SER A 149 -7.87 -2.25 1.31
C SER A 149 -7.42 -0.80 1.50
N LEU A 150 -7.75 0.01 0.51
CA LEU A 150 -7.71 1.47 0.60
C LEU A 150 -9.15 1.96 0.64
N THR A 151 -9.54 2.59 1.73
CA THR A 151 -10.88 3.17 1.91
C THR A 151 -10.79 4.68 1.79
N VAL A 152 -11.64 5.26 0.97
CA VAL A 152 -11.79 6.71 0.78
C VAL A 152 -13.17 7.10 1.27
N ARG A 153 -13.25 8.02 2.25
CA ARG A 153 -14.51 8.50 2.80
C ARG A 153 -14.56 10.03 2.82
N TRP A 154 -15.73 10.58 2.65
CA TRP A 154 -15.97 12.02 2.73
C TRP A 154 -17.24 12.35 3.48
N SER A 155 -17.28 13.52 4.09
CA SER A 155 -18.46 14.08 4.76
C SER A 155 -19.45 14.63 3.73
N GLY A 156 -20.69 14.78 4.12
CA GLY A 156 -21.66 15.60 3.37
C GLY A 156 -21.25 17.08 3.32
N SER A 157 -21.94 17.84 2.50
CA SER A 157 -21.74 19.30 2.39
C SER A 157 -22.52 20.10 3.43
N GLU A 158 -23.21 19.44 4.35
CA GLU A 158 -23.89 20.09 5.48
C GLU A 158 -22.85 20.66 6.43
N GLY A 159 -22.80 22.01 6.53
CA GLY A 159 -21.82 22.72 7.36
C GLY A 159 -20.56 23.18 6.63
N ASP A 160 -20.38 22.82 5.35
CA ASP A 160 -19.31 23.38 4.52
C ASP A 160 -19.53 24.89 4.31
N THR A 161 -18.44 25.67 4.39
CA THR A 161 -18.48 27.14 4.18
C THR A 161 -18.78 27.52 2.73
N ALA A 162 -18.56 26.61 1.79
CA ALA A 162 -18.86 26.77 0.37
C ALA A 162 -19.55 25.53 -0.20
N ARG A 163 -20.58 25.74 -1.00
CA ARG A 163 -21.24 24.66 -1.74
C ARG A 163 -20.40 24.22 -2.91
N LEU A 164 -20.47 22.92 -3.26
CA LEU A 164 -19.82 22.38 -4.45
C LEU A 164 -20.51 22.87 -5.71
N VAL A 165 -19.73 23.22 -6.72
CA VAL A 165 -20.23 23.50 -8.07
C VAL A 165 -20.76 22.18 -8.69
N ALA A 166 -21.84 22.26 -9.45
CA ALA A 166 -22.32 21.10 -10.19
C ALA A 166 -21.34 20.69 -11.28
N GLY A 167 -21.01 19.40 -11.36
CA GLY A 167 -20.09 18.86 -12.33
C GLY A 167 -19.52 17.51 -11.92
N THR A 168 -18.55 17.02 -12.68
CA THR A 168 -17.83 15.79 -12.43
C THR A 168 -16.55 16.09 -11.67
N TYR A 169 -16.33 15.33 -10.61
CA TYR A 169 -15.14 15.44 -9.73
C TYR A 169 -14.32 14.17 -9.84
N GLU A 170 -13.03 14.31 -9.97
CA GLU A 170 -12.10 13.20 -10.10
C GLU A 170 -10.90 13.33 -9.16
N GLU A 171 -10.38 12.20 -8.73
CA GLU A 171 -9.11 12.07 -8.04
C GLU A 171 -8.46 10.74 -8.41
N THR A 172 -7.13 10.74 -8.47
CA THR A 172 -6.34 9.53 -8.69
C THR A 172 -5.46 9.25 -7.49
N LEU A 173 -5.65 8.08 -6.90
CA LEU A 173 -4.79 7.54 -5.84
C LEU A 173 -3.90 6.45 -6.42
N THR A 174 -2.61 6.53 -6.13
CA THR A 174 -1.65 5.51 -6.51
C THR A 174 -1.16 4.78 -5.27
N ILE A 175 -1.36 3.46 -5.21
CA ILE A 175 -0.79 2.61 -4.17
C ILE A 175 0.54 2.06 -4.69
N ILE A 176 1.60 2.20 -3.92
CA ILE A 176 2.96 1.83 -4.27
C ILE A 176 3.51 0.89 -3.21
N VAL A 177 4.09 -0.22 -3.63
CA VAL A 177 4.75 -1.16 -2.73
C VAL A 177 6.17 -1.42 -3.22
N GLY A 178 7.07 -1.69 -2.29
CA GLY A 178 8.44 -2.08 -2.62
C GLY A 178 9.16 -2.69 -1.44
N ALA A 179 10.21 -3.47 -1.73
CA ALA A 179 11.10 -4.00 -0.71
C ALA A 179 11.64 -2.85 0.16
N ARG A 180 11.77 -3.11 1.44
CA ARG A 180 12.31 -2.14 2.40
C ARG A 180 13.82 -1.99 2.14
N THR A 181 14.25 -0.84 1.73
CA THR A 181 15.66 -0.47 1.59
C THR A 181 16.23 0.09 2.89
#